data_86f24f8a2aa5889d394831eb38c098cd
#
_entry.id   86f24f8a2aa5889d394831eb38c098cd
#
_cell.length_a   1.000
_cell.length_b   1.000
_cell.length_c   1.000
_cell.angle_alpha   90.00
_cell.angle_beta   90.00
_cell.angle_gamma   90.00
#
_symmetry.space_group_name_H-M   'P 1'
#
loop_
_entity.id
_entity.type
_entity.pdbx_description
1 polymer ?
#
loop_
_entity_poly.entity_id
_entity_poly.type
_entity_poly.pdbx_seq_one_letter_code
_entity_poly.pdbx_strand_id
1 'polypeptide(L)'
;MRVLIANYILEGIYFYSGFMFFYNLGRNGKMPGSAQEIRYINRDENTHLWLFRNIILEMKQECPEMFTPELIEEYRAMIAKGVEEEIKWGEYVL
;
A
#
# COMPACT_ATOMS: atom_id res chain seq x y z
N MET A 1 -6.24 -10.31 11.45
CA MET A 1 -6.79 -9.23 10.61
C MET A 1 -5.93 -7.97 10.58
N ARG A 2 -5.40 -7.53 11.71
CA ARG A 2 -4.48 -6.39 11.75
C ARG A 2 -3.27 -6.55 10.84
N VAL A 3 -2.69 -7.75 10.79
CA VAL A 3 -1.55 -8.06 9.92
C VAL A 3 -1.92 -7.88 8.44
N LEU A 4 -3.10 -8.35 8.04
CA LEU A 4 -3.57 -8.20 6.66
C LEU A 4 -3.79 -6.73 6.30
N ILE A 5 -4.38 -5.95 7.20
CA ILE A 5 -4.58 -4.51 7.00
C ILE A 5 -3.23 -3.80 6.93
N ALA A 6 -2.29 -4.13 7.82
CA ALA A 6 -0.95 -3.54 7.83
C ALA A 6 -0.21 -3.84 6.52
N ASN A 7 -0.28 -5.06 6.02
CA ASN A 7 0.33 -5.43 4.74
C ASN A 7 -0.32 -4.69 3.57
N TYR A 8 -1.64 -4.53 3.61
CA TYR A 8 -2.36 -3.78 2.58
C TYR A 8 -1.92 -2.31 2.54
N ILE A 9 -1.73 -1.70 3.71
CA ILE A 9 -1.22 -0.34 3.83
C ILE A 9 0.21 -0.24 3.29
N LEU A 10 1.09 -1.16 3.70
CA LEU A 10 2.48 -1.18 3.26
C LEU A 10 2.59 -1.26 1.74
N GLU A 11 1.90 -2.21 1.14
CA GLU A 11 1.98 -2.45 -0.29
C GLU A 11 1.21 -1.42 -1.11
N GLY A 12 0.11 -0.89 -0.58
CA GLY A 12 -0.73 0.06 -1.29
C GLY A 12 -0.35 1.51 -1.13
N ILE A 13 0.32 1.87 -0.04
CA ILE A 13 0.64 3.26 0.27
C ILE A 13 2.15 3.47 0.31
N TYR A 14 2.86 2.74 1.17
CA TYR A 14 4.26 3.03 1.45
C TYR A 14 5.19 2.74 0.27
N PHE A 15 4.95 1.69 -0.48
CA PHE A 15 5.80 1.33 -1.61
C PHE A 15 5.72 2.33 -2.77
N TYR A 16 4.60 3.03 -2.92
CA TYR A 16 4.43 3.97 -4.02
C TYR A 16 5.39 5.15 -3.98
N SER A 17 5.80 5.60 -2.80
CA SER A 17 6.82 6.65 -2.67
C SER A 17 8.13 6.25 -3.33
N GLY A 18 8.60 5.02 -3.08
CA GLY A 18 9.80 4.49 -3.69
C GLY A 18 9.65 4.35 -5.20
N PHE A 19 8.50 3.85 -5.66
CA PHE A 19 8.23 3.72 -7.10
C PHE A 19 8.28 5.07 -7.81
N MET A 20 7.68 6.08 -7.23
CA MET A 20 7.66 7.44 -7.82
C MET A 20 9.05 8.04 -7.92
N PHE A 21 9.91 7.79 -6.93
CA PHE A 21 11.30 8.21 -6.97
C PHE A 21 12.03 7.65 -8.21
N PHE A 22 11.91 6.36 -8.45
CA PHE A 22 12.54 5.71 -9.60
C PHE A 22 11.93 6.15 -10.93
N TYR A 23 10.62 6.37 -10.97
CA TYR A 23 9.96 6.90 -12.18
C TYR A 23 10.46 8.30 -12.53
N ASN A 24 10.67 9.13 -11.52
CA ASN A 24 11.21 10.47 -11.73
C ASN A 24 12.65 10.42 -12.27
N LEU A 25 13.48 9.51 -11.76
CA LEU A 25 14.82 9.30 -12.31
C LEU A 25 14.76 8.88 -13.77
N GLY A 26 13.88 7.93 -14.10
CA GLY A 26 13.68 7.46 -15.48
C GLY A 26 13.20 8.57 -16.40
N ARG A 27 12.28 9.42 -15.93
CA ARG A 27 11.78 10.58 -16.68
C ARG A 27 12.91 11.57 -17.02
N ASN A 28 13.89 11.70 -16.16
CA ASN A 28 15.03 12.57 -16.36
C ASN A 28 16.19 11.87 -17.09
N GLY A 29 15.96 10.71 -17.68
CA GLY A 29 16.96 9.96 -18.42
C GLY A 29 18.02 9.29 -17.55
N LYS A 30 17.76 9.18 -16.25
CA LYS A 30 18.65 8.54 -15.28
C LYS A 30 18.10 7.18 -14.90
N MET A 31 18.99 6.18 -14.82
CA MET A 31 18.64 4.82 -14.41
C MET A 31 17.40 4.24 -15.14
N PRO A 32 17.35 4.28 -16.48
CA PRO A 32 16.15 3.81 -17.19
C PRO A 32 15.91 2.31 -16.99
N GLY A 33 16.93 1.50 -16.81
CA GLY A 33 16.79 0.08 -16.50
C GLY A 33 16.12 -0.16 -15.16
N SER A 34 16.52 0.59 -14.14
CA SER A 34 15.89 0.51 -12.81
C SER A 34 14.44 0.96 -12.85
N ALA A 35 14.13 2.03 -13.59
CA ALA A 35 12.74 2.48 -13.76
C ALA A 35 11.89 1.40 -14.45
N GLN A 36 12.44 0.67 -15.41
CA GLN A 36 11.78 -0.44 -16.09
C GLN A 36 11.49 -1.59 -15.12
N GLU A 37 12.48 -1.97 -14.31
CA GLU A 37 12.29 -2.99 -13.27
C GLU A 37 11.22 -2.60 -12.27
N ILE A 38 11.20 -1.36 -11.84
CA ILE A 38 10.19 -0.86 -10.91
C ILE A 38 8.80 -0.90 -11.53
N ARG A 39 8.65 -0.67 -12.84
CA ARG A 39 7.36 -0.83 -13.52
C ARG A 39 6.84 -2.26 -13.43
N TYR A 40 7.71 -3.25 -13.60
CA TYR A 40 7.33 -4.65 -13.45
C TYR A 40 6.94 -4.98 -12.01
N ILE A 41 7.70 -4.50 -11.05
CA ILE A 41 7.40 -4.68 -9.61
C ILE A 41 6.05 -4.02 -9.27
N ASN A 42 5.82 -2.81 -9.75
CA ASN A 42 4.54 -2.11 -9.52
C ASN A 42 3.36 -2.88 -10.11
N ARG A 43 3.52 -3.46 -11.29
CA ARG A 43 2.50 -4.31 -11.89
C ARG A 43 2.19 -5.50 -11.00
N ASP A 44 3.22 -6.16 -10.47
CA ASP A 44 3.05 -7.31 -9.59
C ASP A 44 2.44 -6.90 -8.24
N GLU A 45 2.79 -5.71 -7.73
CA GLU A 45 2.19 -5.16 -6.52
C GLU A 45 0.69 -4.93 -6.65
N ASN A 46 0.21 -4.52 -7.81
CA ASN A 46 -1.23 -4.40 -8.07
C ASN A 46 -1.94 -5.74 -7.92
N THR A 47 -1.28 -6.84 -8.32
CA THR A 47 -1.81 -8.19 -8.12
C THR A 47 -1.84 -8.57 -6.64
N HIS A 48 -0.80 -8.20 -5.87
CA HIS A 48 -0.76 -8.43 -4.42
C HIS A 48 -1.88 -7.67 -3.71
N LEU A 49 -2.10 -6.41 -4.08
CA LEU A 49 -3.18 -5.60 -3.51
C LEU A 49 -4.54 -6.21 -3.79
N TRP A 50 -4.76 -6.69 -5.01
CA TRP A 50 -5.99 -7.37 -5.38
C TRP A 50 -6.20 -8.63 -4.55
N LEU A 51 -5.13 -9.42 -4.35
CA LEU A 51 -5.18 -10.63 -3.53
C LEU A 51 -5.54 -10.30 -2.07
N PHE A 52 -4.86 -9.34 -1.46
CA PHE A 52 -5.15 -8.94 -0.07
C PHE A 52 -6.56 -8.39 0.08
N ARG A 53 -7.02 -7.60 -0.88
CA ARG A 53 -8.39 -7.10 -0.88
C ARG A 53 -9.40 -8.23 -0.88
N ASN A 54 -9.21 -9.24 -1.72
CA ASN A 54 -10.11 -10.39 -1.79
C ASN A 54 -10.04 -11.25 -0.53
N ILE A 55 -8.87 -11.44 0.05
CA ILE A 55 -8.71 -12.14 1.33
C ILE A 55 -9.52 -11.42 2.42
N ILE A 56 -9.39 -10.11 2.51
CA ILE A 56 -10.11 -9.30 3.52
C ILE A 56 -11.62 -9.43 3.31
N LEU A 57 -12.09 -9.35 2.07
CA LEU A 57 -13.53 -9.48 1.76
C LEU A 57 -14.06 -10.86 2.10
N GLU A 58 -13.31 -11.93 1.81
CA GLU A 58 -13.71 -13.27 2.18
C GLU A 58 -13.73 -13.47 3.70
N MET A 59 -12.73 -12.97 4.39
CA MET A 59 -12.67 -13.01 5.85
C MET A 59 -13.87 -12.29 6.48
N LYS A 60 -14.33 -11.21 5.86
CA LYS A 60 -15.53 -10.50 6.31
C LYS A 60 -16.78 -11.38 6.22
N GLN A 61 -16.87 -12.23 5.22
CA GLN A 61 -17.99 -13.16 5.06
C GLN A 61 -17.89 -14.37 5.99
N GLU A 62 -16.68 -14.94 6.11
CA GLU A 62 -16.47 -16.18 6.88
C GLU A 62 -16.33 -15.91 8.38
N CYS A 63 -15.75 -14.79 8.76
CA CYS A 63 -15.47 -14.43 10.14
C CYS A 63 -16.01 -13.03 10.46
N PRO A 64 -17.34 -12.83 10.48
CA PRO A 64 -17.94 -11.51 10.75
C PRO A 64 -17.53 -10.93 12.10
N GLU A 65 -17.17 -11.77 13.06
CA GLU A 65 -16.73 -11.35 14.39
C GLU A 65 -15.43 -10.54 14.36
N MET A 66 -14.66 -10.61 13.30
CA MET A 66 -13.45 -9.80 13.10
C MET A 66 -13.76 -8.42 12.54
N PHE A 67 -15.01 -8.15 12.22
CA PHE A 67 -15.49 -6.93 11.59
C PHE A 67 -16.60 -6.27 12.41
N THR A 68 -16.45 -6.27 13.74
CA THR A 68 -17.35 -5.50 14.61
C THR A 68 -17.19 -4.01 14.32
N PRO A 69 -18.21 -3.16 14.65
CA PRO A 69 -18.07 -1.72 14.43
C PRO A 69 -16.83 -1.11 15.08
N GLU A 70 -16.44 -1.60 16.23
CA GLU A 70 -15.25 -1.15 16.95
C GLU A 70 -13.97 -1.53 16.21
N LEU A 71 -13.88 -2.75 15.70
CA LEU A 71 -12.73 -3.21 14.93
C LEU A 71 -12.63 -2.51 13.58
N ILE A 72 -13.76 -2.25 12.93
CA ILE A 72 -13.78 -1.49 11.66
C ILE A 72 -13.23 -0.08 11.90
N GLU A 73 -13.60 0.58 12.99
CA GLU A 73 -13.03 1.89 13.34
C GLU A 73 -11.53 1.80 13.57
N GLU A 74 -11.05 0.75 14.23
CA GLU A 74 -9.61 0.53 14.40
C GLU A 74 -8.90 0.37 13.06
N TYR A 75 -9.46 -0.40 12.13
CA TYR A 75 -8.87 -0.58 10.80
C TYR A 75 -8.85 0.71 10.00
N ARG A 76 -9.91 1.51 10.08
CA ARG A 76 -9.95 2.83 9.45
C ARG A 76 -8.89 3.77 10.03
N ALA A 77 -8.71 3.73 11.35
CA ALA A 77 -7.68 4.51 12.01
C ALA A 77 -6.27 4.10 11.56
N MET A 78 -6.03 2.81 11.36
CA MET A 78 -4.75 2.32 10.83
C MET A 78 -4.47 2.85 9.43
N ILE A 79 -5.46 2.83 8.55
CA ILE A 79 -5.32 3.35 7.19
C ILE A 79 -5.10 4.86 7.21
N ALA A 80 -5.86 5.59 8.01
CA ALA A 80 -5.72 7.04 8.15
C ALA A 80 -4.33 7.42 8.66
N LYS A 81 -3.81 6.67 9.63
CA LYS A 81 -2.46 6.87 10.16
C LYS A 81 -1.40 6.59 9.10
N GLY A 82 -1.59 5.55 8.29
CA GLY A 82 -0.69 5.23 7.18
C GLY A 82 -0.61 6.37 6.17
N VAL A 83 -1.74 6.94 5.80
CA VAL A 83 -1.80 8.09 4.90
C VAL A 83 -1.12 9.31 5.51
N GLU A 84 -1.38 9.58 6.79
CA GLU A 84 -0.76 10.70 7.50
C GLU A 84 0.77 10.58 7.54
N GLU A 85 1.28 9.40 7.86
CA GLU A 85 2.71 9.15 7.90
C GLU A 85 3.35 9.30 6.52
N GLU A 86 2.66 8.89 5.47
CA GLU A 86 3.14 9.04 4.10
C GLU A 86 3.18 10.50 3.66
N ILE A 87 2.22 11.30 4.08
CA ILE A 87 2.21 12.74 3.84
C ILE A 87 3.42 13.38 4.54
N LYS A 88 3.68 13.03 5.79
CA LYS A 88 4.84 13.52 6.54
C LYS A 88 6.15 13.14 5.87
N TRP A 89 6.24 11.93 5.37
CA TRP A 89 7.40 11.48 4.63
C TRP A 89 7.62 12.30 3.36
N GLY A 90 6.54 12.55 2.61
CA GLY A 90 6.59 13.41 1.44
C GLY A 90 7.06 14.82 1.75
N GLU A 91 6.58 15.42 2.82
CA GLU A 91 7.02 16.74 3.28
C GLU A 91 8.51 16.76 3.67
N TYR A 92 8.96 15.69 4.31
CA TYR A 92 10.36 15.57 4.71
C TYR A 92 11.29 15.44 3.51
N VAL A 93 10.91 14.70 2.49
CA VAL A 93 11.73 14.42 1.30
C VAL A 93 11.71 15.59 0.32
N LEU A 94 10.61 16.29 0.23
CA LEU A 94 10.42 17.45 -0.65
C LEU A 94 10.75 18.75 0.06
#